data_1fe2c9f41d63fa8df45900b376115a0d
#
_entry.id   1fe2c9f41d63fa8df45900b376115a0d
#
_cell.length_a   1.000
_cell.length_b   1.000
_cell.length_c   1.000
_cell.angle_alpha   90.00
_cell.angle_beta   90.00
_cell.angle_gamma   90.00
#
_symmetry.space_group_name_H-M   'P 1'
#
loop_
_entity.id
_entity.type
_entity.pdbx_description
1 polymer ?
#
loop_
_entity_poly.entity_id
_entity_poly.type
_entity_poly.pdbx_seq_one_letter_code
_entity_poly.pdbx_strand_id
1 'polypeptide(L)'
;MYVRRNIKWRVIFRFGWKNLLIFTIWSSLVVFAFIILKTHGISIGIPFLPLSTIGIAVAFYVGFKNSQSYDRFWEGRKIWGGIVNYSRTWGNQVLSFVTTLHSMEQIDTDRLKEIHKELIYRHIGWVNALRLQLRQTTIFDRKNLNYVPDFKLDNDRDCVKHISGFLDAQEYAEVIEKKNTATQINRNQGEALKNLREKDLIDDFRHMQMMRVLEEFYNLQGKCERIKNTPFPRQYAYFSMLFVWIFVILLPFGLVEEFNKIANEAIVWATVPFTVLISWIFTTVDIIGDNSEDPFENYVNDVPMTAISRTIEIDLREMLGETELPPKVEPNEDVLL
;
A
#
# COMPACT_ATOMS: atom_id res chain seq x y z
N MET A 1 0.17 0.81 -7.48
CA MET A 1 0.99 -0.37 -7.87
C MET A 1 1.47 -0.24 -9.31
N TYR A 2 2.80 -0.40 -9.58
CA TYR A 2 3.31 -0.43 -10.95
C TYR A 2 2.71 -1.60 -11.75
N VAL A 3 2.21 -1.33 -12.96
CA VAL A 3 1.59 -2.35 -13.84
C VAL A 3 2.54 -2.84 -14.94
N ARG A 4 3.58 -2.09 -15.27
CA ARG A 4 4.59 -2.51 -16.26
C ARG A 4 5.67 -3.36 -15.62
N ARG A 5 6.08 -4.42 -16.33
CA ARG A 5 7.19 -5.29 -15.91
C ARG A 5 8.51 -4.52 -15.78
N ASN A 6 8.78 -3.60 -16.69
CA ASN A 6 10.02 -2.83 -16.73
C ASN A 6 9.73 -1.37 -16.34
N ILE A 7 10.38 -0.90 -15.28
CA ILE A 7 10.33 0.49 -14.86
C ILE A 7 11.15 1.33 -15.87
N LYS A 8 10.61 2.47 -16.29
CA LYS A 8 11.30 3.39 -17.22
C LYS A 8 12.58 3.95 -16.57
N TRP A 9 13.69 3.98 -17.31
CA TRP A 9 14.97 4.53 -16.84
C TRP A 9 14.85 5.95 -16.26
N ARG A 10 13.96 6.76 -16.81
CA ARG A 10 13.69 8.11 -16.31
C ARG A 10 13.18 8.11 -14.86
N VAL A 11 12.36 7.13 -14.48
CA VAL A 11 11.83 6.98 -13.11
C VAL A 11 12.94 6.53 -12.18
N ILE A 12 13.76 5.55 -12.59
CA ILE A 12 14.90 5.06 -11.81
C ILE A 12 15.90 6.19 -11.55
N PHE A 13 16.23 6.97 -12.60
CA PHE A 13 17.15 8.09 -12.47
C PHE A 13 16.58 9.20 -11.57
N ARG A 14 15.30 9.56 -11.75
CA ARG A 14 14.62 10.56 -10.90
C ARG A 14 14.61 10.13 -9.43
N PHE A 15 14.47 8.84 -9.17
CA PHE A 15 14.47 8.27 -7.83
C PHE A 15 15.85 8.31 -7.15
N GLY A 16 16.94 8.08 -7.90
CA GLY A 16 18.27 7.85 -7.32
C GLY A 16 19.31 8.96 -7.54
N TRP A 17 19.08 9.96 -8.41
CA TRP A 17 20.13 10.88 -8.84
C TRP A 17 20.79 11.69 -7.70
N LYS A 18 20.01 12.10 -6.69
CA LYS A 18 20.53 12.85 -5.53
C LYS A 18 21.50 12.00 -4.73
N ASN A 19 21.17 10.74 -4.50
CA ASN A 19 22.03 9.80 -3.78
C ASN A 19 23.30 9.50 -4.60
N LEU A 20 23.16 9.27 -5.91
CA LEU A 20 24.31 9.06 -6.80
C LEU A 20 25.27 10.25 -6.74
N LEU A 21 24.76 11.48 -6.75
CA LEU A 21 25.59 12.69 -6.66
C LEU A 21 26.28 12.80 -5.29
N ILE A 22 25.56 12.55 -4.19
CA ILE A 22 26.15 12.57 -2.84
C ILE A 22 27.27 11.52 -2.74
N PHE A 23 27.05 10.30 -3.21
CA PHE A 23 28.06 9.24 -3.15
C PHE A 23 29.27 9.53 -4.02
N THR A 24 29.05 10.13 -5.21
CA THR A 24 30.14 10.55 -6.09
C THR A 24 31.01 11.62 -5.44
N ILE A 25 30.40 12.65 -4.87
CA ILE A 25 31.14 13.73 -4.19
C ILE A 25 31.89 13.14 -2.99
N TRP A 26 31.20 12.37 -2.14
CA TRP A 26 31.81 11.79 -0.94
C TRP A 26 33.00 10.90 -1.26
N SER A 27 32.84 9.95 -2.17
CA SER A 27 33.91 9.03 -2.55
C SER A 27 35.07 9.74 -3.23
N SER A 28 34.81 10.78 -4.06
CA SER A 28 35.85 11.59 -4.67
C SER A 28 36.64 12.38 -3.64
N LEU A 29 35.99 12.94 -2.65
CA LEU A 29 36.66 13.64 -1.53
C LEU A 29 37.57 12.70 -0.73
N VAL A 30 37.11 11.46 -0.46
CA VAL A 30 37.90 10.46 0.25
C VAL A 30 39.15 10.06 -0.58
N VAL A 31 38.99 9.81 -1.90
CA VAL A 31 40.10 9.48 -2.76
C VAL A 31 41.10 10.63 -2.82
N PHE A 32 40.64 11.87 -2.99
CA PHE A 32 41.47 13.05 -3.01
C PHE A 32 42.26 13.23 -1.69
N ALA A 33 41.57 13.12 -0.56
CA ALA A 33 42.19 13.17 0.77
C ALA A 33 43.23 12.05 0.95
N PHE A 34 42.92 10.84 0.50
CA PHE A 34 43.87 9.70 0.54
C PHE A 34 45.13 9.98 -0.23
N ILE A 35 45.04 10.49 -1.46
CA ILE A 35 46.19 10.80 -2.30
C ILE A 35 47.08 11.87 -1.63
N ILE A 36 46.50 12.96 -1.11
CA ILE A 36 47.24 14.03 -0.44
C ILE A 36 47.91 13.53 0.85
N LEU A 37 47.17 12.82 1.71
CA LEU A 37 47.69 12.35 3.00
C LEU A 37 48.78 11.27 2.82
N LYS A 38 48.66 10.46 1.77
CA LYS A 38 49.69 9.47 1.38
C LYS A 38 51.03 10.13 1.07
N THR A 39 51.04 11.32 0.44
CA THR A 39 52.30 12.06 0.18
C THR A 39 52.97 12.51 1.48
N HIS A 40 52.21 12.67 2.56
CA HIS A 40 52.69 13.01 3.90
C HIS A 40 52.92 11.78 4.81
N GLY A 41 52.86 10.56 4.25
CA GLY A 41 53.06 9.32 4.98
C GLY A 41 51.90 8.90 5.88
N ILE A 42 50.72 9.53 5.73
CA ILE A 42 49.52 9.22 6.53
C ILE A 42 48.55 8.38 5.68
N SER A 43 48.19 7.19 6.15
CA SER A 43 47.14 6.37 5.54
C SER A 43 45.81 6.55 6.29
N ILE A 44 44.75 6.87 5.54
CA ILE A 44 43.36 6.91 6.05
C ILE A 44 42.57 5.67 5.63
N GLY A 45 43.21 4.71 4.98
CA GLY A 45 42.57 3.45 4.58
C GLY A 45 42.20 2.60 5.77
N ILE A 46 41.05 1.97 5.70
CA ILE A 46 40.56 1.00 6.70
C ILE A 46 40.72 -0.41 6.12
N PRO A 47 41.17 -1.40 6.95
CA PRO A 47 41.20 -2.78 6.47
C PRO A 47 39.84 -3.25 5.93
N PHE A 48 39.83 -3.84 4.73
CA PHE A 48 38.59 -4.22 4.06
C PHE A 48 37.84 -5.36 4.77
N LEU A 49 38.52 -6.22 5.49
CA LEU A 49 37.90 -7.39 6.16
C LEU A 49 36.85 -6.98 7.22
N PRO A 50 37.11 -6.07 8.17
CA PRO A 50 36.07 -5.59 9.08
C PRO A 50 34.91 -4.89 8.34
N LEU A 51 35.22 -4.12 7.31
CA LEU A 51 34.22 -3.41 6.52
C LEU A 51 33.29 -4.39 5.76
N SER A 52 33.85 -5.44 5.17
CA SER A 52 33.06 -6.48 4.50
C SER A 52 32.15 -7.23 5.48
N THR A 53 32.63 -7.49 6.70
CA THR A 53 31.81 -8.10 7.76
C THR A 53 30.62 -7.20 8.16
N ILE A 54 30.84 -5.88 8.29
CA ILE A 54 29.78 -4.90 8.50
C ILE A 54 28.80 -4.93 7.32
N GLY A 55 29.29 -4.94 6.07
CA GLY A 55 28.47 -4.99 4.88
C GLY A 55 27.56 -6.22 4.82
N ILE A 56 28.08 -7.40 5.20
CA ILE A 56 27.29 -8.64 5.30
C ILE A 56 26.18 -8.50 6.36
N ALA A 57 26.51 -7.98 7.54
CA ALA A 57 25.51 -7.76 8.60
C ALA A 57 24.42 -6.78 8.18
N VAL A 58 24.80 -5.68 7.52
CA VAL A 58 23.85 -4.69 7.00
C VAL A 58 22.97 -5.29 5.89
N ALA A 59 23.56 -6.06 4.96
CA ALA A 59 22.81 -6.73 3.90
C ALA A 59 21.76 -7.69 4.45
N PHE A 60 22.11 -8.47 5.48
CA PHE A 60 21.18 -9.36 6.16
C PHE A 60 20.04 -8.59 6.83
N TYR A 61 20.37 -7.50 7.54
CA TYR A 61 19.37 -6.69 8.24
C TYR A 61 18.39 -5.99 7.28
N VAL A 62 18.91 -5.41 6.19
CA VAL A 62 18.08 -4.79 5.13
C VAL A 62 17.22 -5.84 4.43
N GLY A 63 17.77 -7.02 4.15
CA GLY A 63 17.01 -8.13 3.57
C GLY A 63 15.85 -8.58 4.45
N PHE A 64 16.08 -8.70 5.76
CA PHE A 64 15.03 -9.02 6.73
C PHE A 64 13.94 -7.94 6.76
N LYS A 65 14.32 -6.65 6.83
CA LYS A 65 13.37 -5.53 6.80
C LYS A 65 12.50 -5.58 5.53
N ASN A 66 13.11 -5.77 4.36
CA ASN A 66 12.37 -5.85 3.10
C ASN A 66 11.40 -7.02 3.06
N SER A 67 11.79 -8.18 3.56
CA SER A 67 10.88 -9.34 3.65
C SER A 67 9.65 -9.03 4.50
N GLN A 68 9.84 -8.40 5.67
CA GLN A 68 8.73 -8.03 6.55
C GLN A 68 7.82 -6.94 5.94
N SER A 69 8.40 -5.95 5.25
CA SER A 69 7.64 -4.93 4.53
C SER A 69 6.81 -5.53 3.39
N TYR A 70 7.39 -6.46 2.64
CA TYR A 70 6.69 -7.20 1.60
C TYR A 70 5.55 -8.04 2.18
N ASP A 71 5.75 -8.71 3.30
CA ASP A 71 4.70 -9.52 3.95
C ASP A 71 3.51 -8.66 4.37
N ARG A 72 3.73 -7.44 4.88
CA ARG A 72 2.67 -6.48 5.20
C ARG A 72 1.89 -6.05 3.94
N PHE A 73 2.59 -5.70 2.87
CA PHE A 73 1.97 -5.38 1.58
C PHE A 73 1.14 -6.55 1.06
N TRP A 74 1.71 -7.75 1.09
CA TRP A 74 1.04 -8.96 0.60
C TRP A 74 -0.17 -9.35 1.45
N GLU A 75 -0.11 -9.15 2.76
CA GLU A 75 -1.27 -9.31 3.65
C GLU A 75 -2.38 -8.34 3.27
N GLY A 76 -2.08 -7.05 3.09
CA GLY A 76 -3.05 -6.05 2.61
C GLY A 76 -3.70 -6.45 1.29
N ARG A 77 -2.91 -6.95 0.33
CA ARG A 77 -3.41 -7.43 -0.97
C ARG A 77 -4.32 -8.65 -0.84
N LYS A 78 -3.99 -9.60 0.04
CA LYS A 78 -4.83 -10.77 0.33
C LYS A 78 -6.16 -10.38 0.95
N ILE A 79 -6.16 -9.45 1.90
CA ILE A 79 -7.38 -8.97 2.55
C ILE A 79 -8.31 -8.34 1.51
N TRP A 80 -7.80 -7.47 0.64
CA TRP A 80 -8.58 -6.88 -0.45
C TRP A 80 -9.07 -7.91 -1.48
N GLY A 81 -8.32 -8.99 -1.70
CA GLY A 81 -8.79 -10.15 -2.46
C GLY A 81 -9.98 -10.85 -1.80
N GLY A 82 -9.93 -10.97 -0.47
CA GLY A 82 -11.05 -11.47 0.33
C GLY A 82 -12.30 -10.59 0.21
N ILE A 83 -12.13 -9.25 0.29
CA ILE A 83 -13.22 -8.29 0.11
C ILE A 83 -13.90 -8.50 -1.25
N VAL A 84 -13.15 -8.64 -2.34
CA VAL A 84 -13.72 -8.94 -3.68
C VAL A 84 -14.56 -10.19 -3.67
N ASN A 85 -14.05 -11.29 -3.09
CA ASN A 85 -14.74 -12.58 -3.09
C ASN A 85 -16.05 -12.53 -2.26
N TYR A 86 -15.97 -11.96 -1.06
CA TYR A 86 -17.16 -11.82 -0.22
C TYR A 86 -18.17 -10.81 -0.77
N SER A 87 -17.74 -9.76 -1.50
CA SER A 87 -18.63 -8.85 -2.22
C SER A 87 -19.46 -9.57 -3.28
N ARG A 88 -18.82 -10.45 -4.04
CA ARG A 88 -19.52 -11.29 -5.02
C ARG A 88 -20.49 -12.28 -4.35
N THR A 89 -20.06 -12.89 -3.24
CA THR A 89 -20.95 -13.74 -2.43
C THR A 89 -22.15 -12.96 -1.92
N TRP A 90 -21.92 -11.72 -1.43
CA TRP A 90 -22.99 -10.83 -0.98
C TRP A 90 -23.98 -10.52 -2.10
N GLY A 91 -23.51 -10.11 -3.29
CA GLY A 91 -24.36 -9.83 -4.44
C GLY A 91 -25.23 -11.05 -4.82
N ASN A 92 -24.62 -12.24 -4.88
CA ASN A 92 -25.34 -13.47 -5.16
C ASN A 92 -26.40 -13.80 -4.07
N GLN A 93 -26.05 -13.61 -2.80
CA GLN A 93 -27.01 -13.86 -1.70
C GLN A 93 -28.16 -12.87 -1.71
N VAL A 94 -27.90 -11.59 -1.95
CA VAL A 94 -28.97 -10.57 -2.06
C VAL A 94 -29.95 -10.97 -3.15
N LEU A 95 -29.49 -11.32 -4.33
CA LEU A 95 -30.35 -11.67 -5.47
C LEU A 95 -31.08 -13.01 -5.30
N SER A 96 -30.47 -13.98 -4.59
CA SER A 96 -31.01 -15.33 -4.47
C SER A 96 -31.84 -15.55 -3.21
N PHE A 97 -31.54 -14.84 -2.12
CA PHE A 97 -32.13 -15.09 -0.80
C PHE A 97 -33.24 -14.11 -0.45
N VAL A 98 -33.14 -12.85 -0.91
CA VAL A 98 -34.18 -11.84 -0.69
C VAL A 98 -35.25 -12.03 -1.75
N THR A 99 -36.37 -12.62 -1.35
CA THR A 99 -37.46 -13.02 -2.27
C THR A 99 -38.83 -12.80 -1.62
N THR A 100 -39.85 -12.78 -2.43
CA THR A 100 -41.24 -12.67 -1.99
C THR A 100 -41.91 -14.04 -1.73
N LEU A 101 -41.16 -15.15 -1.82
CA LEU A 101 -41.72 -16.51 -1.76
C LEU A 101 -42.40 -16.87 -0.43
N HIS A 102 -41.98 -16.23 0.64
CA HIS A 102 -42.50 -16.49 2.02
C HIS A 102 -43.26 -15.30 2.59
N SER A 103 -43.29 -14.17 1.88
CA SER A 103 -43.95 -12.96 2.33
C SER A 103 -45.46 -13.08 2.17
N MET A 104 -46.23 -12.74 3.23
CA MET A 104 -47.67 -12.58 3.14
C MET A 104 -48.08 -11.25 2.50
N GLU A 105 -47.18 -10.27 2.44
CA GLU A 105 -47.41 -9.01 1.77
C GLU A 105 -47.22 -9.17 0.27
N GLN A 106 -48.12 -8.63 -0.54
CA GLN A 106 -47.94 -8.52 -1.99
C GLN A 106 -46.90 -7.41 -2.27
N ILE A 107 -45.63 -7.78 -2.33
CA ILE A 107 -44.58 -6.89 -2.73
C ILE A 107 -44.40 -6.98 -4.24
N ASP A 108 -44.51 -5.82 -4.91
CA ASP A 108 -44.33 -5.73 -6.33
C ASP A 108 -42.87 -6.06 -6.73
N THR A 109 -42.72 -6.62 -7.92
CA THR A 109 -41.40 -6.98 -8.48
C THR A 109 -40.45 -5.80 -8.55
N ASP A 110 -40.95 -4.59 -8.80
CA ASP A 110 -40.12 -3.41 -8.87
C ASP A 110 -39.64 -2.97 -7.49
N ARG A 111 -40.47 -3.10 -6.47
CA ARG A 111 -40.05 -2.86 -5.07
C ARG A 111 -38.98 -3.86 -4.62
N LEU A 112 -39.07 -5.11 -5.03
CA LEU A 112 -38.04 -6.12 -4.74
C LEU A 112 -36.71 -5.76 -5.39
N LYS A 113 -36.72 -5.28 -6.65
CA LYS A 113 -35.52 -4.80 -7.31
C LYS A 113 -34.91 -3.59 -6.60
N GLU A 114 -35.72 -2.66 -6.11
CA GLU A 114 -35.24 -1.53 -5.30
C GLU A 114 -34.55 -1.99 -4.02
N ILE A 115 -35.12 -2.96 -3.30
CA ILE A 115 -34.51 -3.56 -2.10
C ILE A 115 -33.15 -4.21 -2.46
N HIS A 116 -33.08 -4.98 -3.53
CA HIS A 116 -31.81 -5.55 -3.99
C HIS A 116 -30.78 -4.46 -4.27
N LYS A 117 -31.19 -3.39 -4.96
CA LYS A 117 -30.35 -2.25 -5.27
C LYS A 117 -29.87 -1.54 -4.00
N GLU A 118 -30.75 -1.25 -3.05
CA GLU A 118 -30.40 -0.63 -1.77
C GLU A 118 -29.32 -1.42 -1.01
N LEU A 119 -29.47 -2.75 -0.90
CA LEU A 119 -28.53 -3.61 -0.20
C LEU A 119 -27.16 -3.67 -0.91
N ILE A 120 -27.16 -3.76 -2.23
CA ILE A 120 -25.94 -3.84 -3.03
C ILE A 120 -25.21 -2.47 -3.05
N TYR A 121 -25.95 -1.38 -3.24
CA TYR A 121 -25.38 -0.04 -3.24
C TYR A 121 -24.81 0.33 -1.87
N ARG A 122 -25.51 0.02 -0.77
CA ARG A 122 -24.97 0.21 0.58
C ARG A 122 -23.64 -0.54 0.77
N HIS A 123 -23.52 -1.76 0.23
CA HIS A 123 -22.25 -2.50 0.27
C HIS A 123 -21.15 -1.82 -0.55
N ILE A 124 -21.44 -1.31 -1.75
CA ILE A 124 -20.49 -0.51 -2.54
C ILE A 124 -20.08 0.75 -1.75
N GLY A 125 -21.01 1.40 -1.06
CA GLY A 125 -20.77 2.49 -0.13
C GLY A 125 -19.78 2.11 0.98
N TRP A 126 -19.97 0.91 1.59
CA TRP A 126 -19.04 0.39 2.59
C TRP A 126 -17.63 0.18 2.06
N VAL A 127 -17.47 -0.42 0.87
CA VAL A 127 -16.16 -0.65 0.23
C VAL A 127 -15.43 0.68 0.02
N ASN A 128 -16.14 1.69 -0.47
CA ASN A 128 -15.58 3.03 -0.68
C ASN A 128 -15.26 3.73 0.64
N ALA A 129 -16.12 3.64 1.65
CA ALA A 129 -15.88 4.21 2.98
C ALA A 129 -14.61 3.60 3.62
N LEU A 130 -14.45 2.26 3.54
CA LEU A 130 -13.26 1.58 4.03
C LEU A 130 -12.00 2.06 3.31
N ARG A 131 -12.02 2.12 1.97
CA ARG A 131 -10.92 2.64 1.16
C ARG A 131 -10.49 4.03 1.60
N LEU A 132 -11.44 4.94 1.80
CA LEU A 132 -11.19 6.32 2.21
C LEU A 132 -10.63 6.41 3.63
N GLN A 133 -11.19 5.64 4.55
CA GLN A 133 -10.73 5.56 5.93
C GLN A 133 -9.28 5.08 6.02
N LEU A 134 -8.90 4.07 5.22
CA LEU A 134 -7.54 3.55 5.16
C LEU A 134 -6.54 4.56 4.56
N ARG A 135 -7.00 5.47 3.71
CA ARG A 135 -6.18 6.55 3.12
C ARG A 135 -6.05 7.80 3.99
N GLN A 136 -6.83 7.90 5.08
CA GLN A 136 -6.67 9.01 6.01
C GLN A 136 -5.28 9.00 6.63
N THR A 137 -4.69 10.20 6.73
CA THR A 137 -3.38 10.36 7.37
C THR A 137 -3.46 10.04 8.85
N THR A 138 -2.51 9.28 9.35
CA THR A 138 -2.34 8.95 10.76
C THR A 138 -1.13 9.68 11.34
N ILE A 139 -0.97 9.65 12.66
CA ILE A 139 0.23 10.18 13.33
C ILE A 139 1.50 9.39 12.96
N PHE A 140 1.33 8.21 12.40
CA PHE A 140 2.42 7.32 11.99
C PHE A 140 2.85 7.53 10.54
N ASP A 141 2.10 8.30 9.77
CA ASP A 141 2.38 8.51 8.34
C ASP A 141 3.72 9.21 8.14
N ARG A 142 4.41 8.81 7.10
CA ARG A 142 5.70 9.35 6.70
C ARG A 142 5.55 10.67 5.96
N LYS A 143 5.32 11.75 6.69
CA LYS A 143 5.16 13.10 6.10
C LYS A 143 6.38 13.65 5.36
N ASN A 144 7.57 13.04 5.51
CA ASN A 144 8.84 13.64 5.09
C ASN A 144 9.81 12.68 4.39
N LEU A 145 9.36 11.69 3.65
CA LEU A 145 10.27 10.96 2.78
C LEU A 145 10.57 11.82 1.53
N ASN A 146 11.56 12.71 1.65
CA ASN A 146 12.10 13.52 0.54
C ASN A 146 12.61 12.69 -0.66
N TYR A 147 12.55 11.38 -0.58
CA TYR A 147 13.07 10.42 -1.55
C TYR A 147 11.98 9.74 -2.39
N VAL A 148 10.71 9.86 -1.99
CA VAL A 148 9.61 9.37 -2.80
C VAL A 148 9.23 10.49 -3.76
N PRO A 149 9.22 10.27 -5.09
CA PRO A 149 8.61 11.22 -5.99
C PRO A 149 7.19 11.49 -5.46
N ASP A 150 6.84 12.76 -5.28
CA ASP A 150 5.48 13.19 -4.97
C ASP A 150 4.57 12.81 -6.16
N PHE A 151 4.31 11.53 -6.31
CA PHE A 151 3.12 11.09 -6.99
C PHE A 151 1.96 11.35 -6.02
N LYS A 152 1.66 12.62 -5.78
CA LYS A 152 0.34 13.03 -5.34
C LYS A 152 -0.60 12.69 -6.48
N LEU A 153 -0.90 11.41 -6.55
CA LEU A 153 -1.93 10.89 -7.39
C LEU A 153 -3.22 11.43 -6.81
N ASP A 154 -3.66 12.36 -7.50
CA ASP A 154 -4.86 13.16 -7.47
C ASP A 154 -5.90 12.83 -6.39
N ASN A 155 -6.09 13.82 -5.56
CA ASN A 155 -7.33 14.29 -4.96
C ASN A 155 -8.45 13.26 -4.78
N ASP A 156 -8.35 12.48 -3.73
CA ASP A 156 -9.50 11.88 -3.07
C ASP A 156 -10.54 12.93 -2.55
N ARG A 157 -10.42 14.21 -2.96
CA ARG A 157 -11.43 15.24 -2.64
C ARG A 157 -12.79 14.97 -3.25
N ASP A 158 -12.86 14.18 -4.32
CA ASP A 158 -14.13 13.70 -4.89
C ASP A 158 -14.71 12.48 -4.14
N CYS A 159 -14.00 11.93 -3.18
CA CYS A 159 -14.36 10.70 -2.52
C CYS A 159 -15.56 10.84 -1.58
N VAL A 160 -15.75 11.99 -0.96
CA VAL A 160 -16.96 12.27 -0.17
C VAL A 160 -18.19 12.19 -1.07
N LYS A 161 -18.12 12.68 -2.32
CA LYS A 161 -19.16 12.54 -3.32
C LYS A 161 -19.39 11.08 -3.73
N HIS A 162 -18.37 10.24 -3.73
CA HIS A 162 -18.51 8.83 -4.11
C HIS A 162 -19.39 8.04 -3.14
N ILE A 163 -19.29 8.25 -1.81
CA ILE A 163 -20.14 7.52 -0.84
C ILE A 163 -21.59 7.99 -0.93
N SER A 164 -21.84 9.30 -1.11
CA SER A 164 -23.19 9.85 -1.17
C SER A 164 -24.02 9.33 -2.35
N GLY A 165 -23.39 8.85 -3.41
CA GLY A 165 -24.09 8.23 -4.55
C GLY A 165 -24.58 6.79 -4.30
N PHE A 166 -24.17 6.17 -3.22
CA PHE A 166 -24.48 4.77 -2.88
C PHE A 166 -25.37 4.60 -1.65
N LEU A 167 -25.61 5.67 -0.91
CA LEU A 167 -26.43 5.67 0.30
C LEU A 167 -27.62 6.62 0.12
N ASP A 168 -28.69 6.34 0.84
CA ASP A 168 -29.75 7.33 1.02
C ASP A 168 -29.20 8.59 1.69
N ALA A 169 -29.78 9.76 1.38
CA ALA A 169 -29.30 11.06 1.85
C ALA A 169 -29.31 11.17 3.39
N GLN A 170 -30.32 10.59 4.04
CA GLN A 170 -30.40 10.58 5.50
C GLN A 170 -29.34 9.65 6.09
N GLU A 171 -29.22 8.43 5.59
CA GLU A 171 -28.21 7.46 6.02
C GLU A 171 -26.80 8.03 5.85
N TYR A 172 -26.53 8.68 4.69
CA TYR A 172 -25.25 9.32 4.44
C TYR A 172 -24.93 10.39 5.48
N ALA A 173 -25.88 11.30 5.77
CA ALA A 173 -25.70 12.36 6.75
C ALA A 173 -25.39 11.80 8.16
N GLU A 174 -26.04 10.71 8.54
CA GLU A 174 -25.83 10.07 9.85
C GLU A 174 -24.48 9.38 9.98
N VAL A 175 -24.02 8.66 8.92
CA VAL A 175 -22.79 7.86 9.00
C VAL A 175 -21.53 8.67 8.81
N ILE A 176 -21.57 9.77 8.03
CA ILE A 176 -20.38 10.57 7.73
C ILE A 176 -19.84 11.33 8.95
N GLU A 177 -20.70 11.61 9.92
CA GLU A 177 -20.32 12.25 11.18
C GLU A 177 -19.67 11.29 12.18
N LYS A 178 -19.72 9.98 11.93
CA LYS A 178 -19.17 8.98 12.83
C LYS A 178 -17.67 8.77 12.57
N LYS A 179 -16.96 8.43 13.65
CA LYS A 179 -15.49 8.19 13.58
C LYS A 179 -15.12 7.04 12.64
N ASN A 180 -15.97 6.02 12.55
CA ASN A 180 -15.77 4.87 11.69
C ASN A 180 -17.01 4.70 10.79
N THR A 181 -17.01 5.42 9.68
CA THR A 181 -18.11 5.41 8.70
C THR A 181 -18.37 4.02 8.13
N ALA A 182 -17.30 3.27 7.78
CA ALA A 182 -17.44 1.92 7.24
C ALA A 182 -18.14 0.97 8.23
N THR A 183 -17.78 1.01 9.52
CA THR A 183 -18.43 0.22 10.55
C THR A 183 -19.94 0.53 10.65
N GLN A 184 -20.32 1.81 10.56
CA GLN A 184 -21.73 2.20 10.66
C GLN A 184 -22.53 1.76 9.43
N ILE A 185 -21.99 1.86 8.24
CA ILE A 185 -22.64 1.38 7.02
C ILE A 185 -22.89 -0.13 7.12
N ASN A 186 -21.91 -0.91 7.59
CA ASN A 186 -22.09 -2.36 7.76
C ASN A 186 -23.09 -2.70 8.87
N ARG A 187 -23.17 -1.89 9.97
CA ARG A 187 -24.21 -2.00 10.98
C ARG A 187 -25.59 -1.76 10.37
N ASN A 188 -25.77 -0.70 9.59
CA ASN A 188 -27.03 -0.39 8.92
C ASN A 188 -27.45 -1.49 7.95
N GLN A 189 -26.49 -2.17 7.33
CA GLN A 189 -26.74 -3.36 6.51
C GLN A 189 -27.36 -4.49 7.34
N GLY A 190 -26.86 -4.73 8.55
CA GLY A 190 -27.44 -5.71 9.48
C GLY A 190 -28.85 -5.33 9.93
N GLU A 191 -29.12 -4.04 10.19
CA GLU A 191 -30.47 -3.56 10.52
C GLU A 191 -31.43 -3.75 9.34
N ALA A 192 -30.96 -3.50 8.10
CA ALA A 192 -31.76 -3.77 6.91
C ALA A 192 -32.13 -5.26 6.80
N LEU A 193 -31.18 -6.18 7.07
CA LEU A 193 -31.48 -7.63 7.07
C LEU A 193 -32.47 -8.01 8.12
N LYS A 194 -32.43 -7.44 9.35
CA LYS A 194 -33.42 -7.64 10.38
C LYS A 194 -34.81 -7.22 9.91
N ASN A 195 -34.92 -6.03 9.30
CA ASN A 195 -36.19 -5.53 8.77
C ASN A 195 -36.76 -6.43 7.65
N LEU A 196 -35.89 -6.99 6.80
CA LEU A 196 -36.33 -7.94 5.78
C LEU A 196 -36.79 -9.26 6.37
N ARG A 197 -36.16 -9.71 7.46
CA ARG A 197 -36.60 -10.90 8.19
C ARG A 197 -37.99 -10.68 8.85
N GLU A 198 -38.22 -9.51 9.44
CA GLU A 198 -39.53 -9.15 10.04
C GLU A 198 -40.65 -9.09 9.00
N LYS A 199 -40.33 -8.82 7.73
CA LYS A 199 -41.25 -8.79 6.58
C LYS A 199 -41.35 -10.13 5.83
N ASP A 200 -40.75 -11.19 6.34
CA ASP A 200 -40.68 -12.51 5.71
C ASP A 200 -40.12 -12.51 4.27
N LEU A 201 -39.26 -11.54 3.94
CA LEU A 201 -38.54 -11.49 2.68
C LEU A 201 -37.26 -12.35 2.65
N ILE A 202 -36.79 -12.74 3.82
CA ILE A 202 -35.77 -13.74 4.08
C ILE A 202 -36.19 -14.62 5.25
N ASP A 203 -35.93 -15.93 5.16
CA ASP A 203 -36.12 -16.86 6.27
C ASP A 203 -34.93 -16.83 7.26
N ASP A 204 -35.06 -17.50 8.40
CA ASP A 204 -34.04 -17.52 9.47
C ASP A 204 -32.71 -18.07 9.00
N PHE A 205 -32.68 -19.11 8.16
CA PHE A 205 -31.46 -19.71 7.67
C PHE A 205 -30.69 -18.76 6.73
N ARG A 206 -31.41 -18.13 5.80
CA ARG A 206 -30.85 -17.14 4.88
C ARG A 206 -30.38 -15.90 5.63
N HIS A 207 -31.18 -15.42 6.63
CA HIS A 207 -30.78 -14.32 7.50
C HIS A 207 -29.46 -14.63 8.21
N MET A 208 -29.33 -15.78 8.86
CA MET A 208 -28.09 -16.17 9.52
C MET A 208 -26.91 -16.27 8.54
N GLN A 209 -27.15 -16.79 7.34
CA GLN A 209 -26.11 -16.92 6.32
C GLN A 209 -25.63 -15.55 5.82
N MET A 210 -26.55 -14.62 5.60
CA MET A 210 -26.21 -13.24 5.22
C MET A 210 -25.50 -12.50 6.35
N MET A 211 -25.91 -12.67 7.61
CA MET A 211 -25.23 -12.10 8.77
C MET A 211 -23.79 -12.61 8.93
N ARG A 212 -23.49 -13.86 8.58
CA ARG A 212 -22.12 -14.39 8.55
C ARG A 212 -21.25 -13.66 7.51
N VAL A 213 -21.81 -13.27 6.37
CA VAL A 213 -21.05 -12.48 5.37
C VAL A 213 -20.76 -11.08 5.90
N LEU A 214 -21.69 -10.45 6.64
CA LEU A 214 -21.44 -9.17 7.31
C LEU A 214 -20.35 -9.30 8.40
N GLU A 215 -20.32 -10.41 9.14
CA GLU A 215 -19.26 -10.73 10.09
C GLU A 215 -17.89 -10.79 9.39
N GLU A 216 -17.83 -11.44 8.22
CA GLU A 216 -16.59 -11.49 7.44
C GLU A 216 -16.16 -10.11 6.93
N PHE A 217 -17.10 -9.23 6.57
CA PHE A 217 -16.76 -7.84 6.24
C PHE A 217 -16.14 -7.11 7.44
N TYR A 218 -16.66 -7.27 8.65
CA TYR A 218 -16.05 -6.74 9.86
C TYR A 218 -14.65 -7.34 10.11
N ASN A 219 -14.48 -8.65 9.92
CA ASN A 219 -13.18 -9.32 10.05
C ASN A 219 -12.15 -8.76 9.05
N LEU A 220 -12.52 -8.57 7.80
CA LEU A 220 -11.65 -8.02 6.75
C LEU A 220 -11.35 -6.54 7.01
N GLN A 221 -12.34 -5.75 7.40
CA GLN A 221 -12.14 -4.36 7.82
C GLN A 221 -11.16 -4.27 8.98
N GLY A 222 -11.36 -5.04 10.06
CA GLY A 222 -10.51 -5.05 11.25
C GLY A 222 -9.07 -5.46 10.92
N LYS A 223 -8.86 -6.41 9.99
CA LYS A 223 -7.53 -6.77 9.49
C LYS A 223 -6.85 -5.60 8.76
N CYS A 224 -7.57 -4.85 7.92
CA CYS A 224 -7.04 -3.64 7.28
C CYS A 224 -6.70 -2.55 8.30
N GLU A 225 -7.62 -2.28 9.25
CA GLU A 225 -7.42 -1.29 10.31
C GLU A 225 -6.24 -1.64 11.21
N ARG A 226 -6.03 -2.92 11.51
CA ARG A 226 -4.85 -3.39 12.25
C ARG A 226 -3.56 -3.05 11.51
N ILE A 227 -3.47 -3.33 10.21
CA ILE A 227 -2.28 -2.99 9.41
C ILE A 227 -2.06 -1.47 9.43
N LYS A 228 -3.11 -0.67 9.22
CA LYS A 228 -3.04 0.79 9.17
C LYS A 228 -2.61 1.40 10.51
N ASN A 229 -3.17 0.91 11.63
CA ASN A 229 -2.98 1.48 12.95
C ASN A 229 -1.80 0.88 13.73
N THR A 230 -1.16 -0.17 13.20
CA THR A 230 0.04 -0.79 13.80
C THR A 230 1.21 -0.60 12.85
N PRO A 231 2.00 0.46 13.01
CA PRO A 231 3.14 0.71 12.14
C PRO A 231 4.20 -0.39 12.28
N PHE A 232 5.03 -0.54 11.27
CA PHE A 232 6.23 -1.36 11.37
C PHE A 232 7.07 -0.89 12.56
N PRO A 233 7.67 -1.78 13.37
CA PRO A 233 8.44 -1.38 14.54
C PRO A 233 9.54 -0.38 14.18
N ARG A 234 9.39 0.87 14.62
CA ARG A 234 10.21 2.01 14.19
C ARG A 234 11.70 1.82 14.44
N GLN A 235 12.06 1.06 15.48
CA GLN A 235 13.46 0.74 15.76
C GLN A 235 14.10 -0.04 14.61
N TYR A 236 13.40 -1.03 14.03
CA TYR A 236 13.93 -1.80 12.90
C TYR A 236 14.14 -0.93 11.65
N ALA A 237 13.20 -0.05 11.35
CA ALA A 237 13.33 0.85 10.21
C ALA A 237 14.47 1.87 10.42
N TYR A 238 14.54 2.48 11.60
CA TYR A 238 15.55 3.48 11.94
C TYR A 238 16.98 2.91 11.95
N PHE A 239 17.19 1.78 12.62
CA PHE A 239 18.51 1.15 12.66
C PHE A 239 18.94 0.59 11.30
N SER A 240 18.02 0.13 10.45
CA SER A 240 18.33 -0.25 9.06
C SER A 240 18.96 0.92 8.32
N MET A 241 18.27 2.05 8.30
CA MET A 241 18.75 3.28 7.67
C MET A 241 20.11 3.71 8.25
N LEU A 242 20.25 3.72 9.59
CA LEU A 242 21.49 4.11 10.26
C LEU A 242 22.67 3.22 9.87
N PHE A 243 22.47 1.90 9.84
CA PHE A 243 23.53 0.94 9.50
C PHE A 243 23.92 1.04 8.03
N VAL A 244 22.95 1.25 7.13
CA VAL A 244 23.23 1.52 5.71
C VAL A 244 24.08 2.77 5.57
N TRP A 245 23.76 3.88 6.24
CA TRP A 245 24.53 5.11 6.15
C TRP A 245 25.92 4.97 6.77
N ILE A 246 26.08 4.28 7.89
CA ILE A 246 27.41 3.98 8.46
C ILE A 246 28.26 3.20 7.46
N PHE A 247 27.68 2.15 6.86
CA PHE A 247 28.38 1.35 5.86
C PHE A 247 28.78 2.19 4.64
N VAL A 248 27.87 2.99 4.09
CA VAL A 248 28.10 3.86 2.92
C VAL A 248 29.20 4.89 3.19
N ILE A 249 29.22 5.49 4.40
CA ILE A 249 30.25 6.46 4.79
C ILE A 249 31.63 5.79 4.89
N LEU A 250 31.70 4.59 5.44
CA LEU A 250 32.97 3.86 5.64
C LEU A 250 33.47 3.20 4.35
N LEU A 251 32.60 2.91 3.41
CA LEU A 251 32.91 2.10 2.21
C LEU A 251 34.09 2.64 1.38
N PRO A 252 34.19 3.95 1.06
CA PRO A 252 35.32 4.44 0.25
C PRO A 252 36.66 4.30 0.94
N PHE A 253 36.72 4.34 2.29
CA PHE A 253 37.98 4.16 3.02
C PHE A 253 38.51 2.73 2.94
N GLY A 254 37.63 1.73 2.90
CA GLY A 254 38.07 0.35 2.68
C GLY A 254 38.43 0.05 1.23
N LEU A 255 37.65 0.58 0.27
CA LEU A 255 37.90 0.37 -1.13
C LEU A 255 39.19 1.07 -1.63
N VAL A 256 39.48 2.28 -1.13
CA VAL A 256 40.70 3.01 -1.52
C VAL A 256 41.95 2.24 -1.09
N GLU A 257 41.93 1.55 0.06
CA GLU A 257 43.03 0.73 0.54
C GLU A 257 43.23 -0.51 -0.36
N GLU A 258 42.12 -1.16 -0.75
CA GLU A 258 42.19 -2.33 -1.65
C GLU A 258 42.73 -1.96 -3.05
N PHE A 259 42.22 -0.87 -3.64
CA PHE A 259 42.73 -0.40 -4.94
C PHE A 259 44.17 0.12 -4.89
N ASN A 260 44.62 0.67 -3.74
CA ASN A 260 45.98 1.11 -3.54
C ASN A 260 47.02 -0.05 -3.54
N LYS A 261 46.59 -1.28 -3.22
CA LYS A 261 47.47 -2.46 -3.32
C LYS A 261 47.85 -2.82 -4.74
N ILE A 262 47.10 -2.30 -5.72
CA ILE A 262 47.37 -2.51 -7.14
C ILE A 262 48.41 -1.47 -7.57
N ALA A 263 49.50 -1.88 -8.17
CA ALA A 263 50.71 -1.05 -8.48
C ALA A 263 50.50 0.11 -9.49
N ASN A 264 49.25 0.55 -9.73
CA ASN A 264 48.89 1.62 -10.65
C ASN A 264 48.08 2.69 -9.94
N GLU A 265 48.63 3.89 -9.76
CA GLU A 265 47.97 5.00 -9.04
C GLU A 265 46.63 5.42 -9.67
N ALA A 266 46.44 5.30 -10.97
CA ALA A 266 45.21 5.62 -11.66
C ALA A 266 44.05 4.71 -11.21
N ILE A 267 44.36 3.47 -10.79
CA ILE A 267 43.36 2.50 -10.35
C ILE A 267 42.72 2.89 -9.02
N VAL A 268 43.38 3.71 -8.20
CA VAL A 268 42.79 4.23 -6.93
C VAL A 268 41.50 4.99 -7.20
N TRP A 269 41.37 5.66 -8.35
CA TRP A 269 40.12 6.33 -8.75
C TRP A 269 38.95 5.37 -9.05
N ALA A 270 39.22 4.07 -9.24
CA ALA A 270 38.17 3.06 -9.35
C ALA A 270 37.33 2.95 -8.04
N THR A 271 37.89 3.41 -6.92
CA THR A 271 37.12 3.56 -5.67
C THR A 271 35.80 4.30 -5.86
N VAL A 272 35.81 5.37 -6.72
CA VAL A 272 34.62 6.21 -6.91
C VAL A 272 33.47 5.42 -7.54
N PRO A 273 33.57 4.86 -8.73
CA PRO A 273 32.45 4.15 -9.35
C PRO A 273 31.99 2.92 -8.55
N PHE A 274 32.89 2.20 -7.89
CA PHE A 274 32.53 1.06 -7.07
C PHE A 274 31.81 1.48 -5.78
N THR A 275 32.28 2.55 -5.11
CA THR A 275 31.54 3.10 -3.95
C THR A 275 30.14 3.56 -4.34
N VAL A 276 30.02 4.29 -5.45
CA VAL A 276 28.72 4.78 -5.94
C VAL A 276 27.78 3.63 -6.23
N LEU A 277 28.24 2.61 -6.94
CA LEU A 277 27.42 1.45 -7.29
C LEU A 277 26.95 0.69 -6.06
N ILE A 278 27.85 0.35 -5.15
CA ILE A 278 27.53 -0.42 -3.93
C ILE A 278 26.59 0.39 -3.04
N SER A 279 26.89 1.67 -2.80
CA SER A 279 26.07 2.55 -1.99
C SER A 279 24.67 2.73 -2.57
N TRP A 280 24.57 2.86 -3.89
CA TRP A 280 23.28 2.96 -4.59
C TRP A 280 22.45 1.68 -4.43
N ILE A 281 23.06 0.49 -4.53
CA ILE A 281 22.36 -0.78 -4.31
C ILE A 281 21.77 -0.82 -2.88
N PHE A 282 22.60 -0.60 -1.85
CA PHE A 282 22.14 -0.68 -0.47
C PHE A 282 21.06 0.33 -0.14
N THR A 283 21.23 1.59 -0.52
CA THR A 283 20.24 2.64 -0.26
C THR A 283 18.96 2.45 -1.05
N THR A 284 19.03 1.95 -2.29
CA THR A 284 17.84 1.67 -3.09
C THR A 284 17.02 0.56 -2.48
N VAL A 285 17.66 -0.54 -2.06
CA VAL A 285 16.98 -1.67 -1.42
C VAL A 285 16.35 -1.25 -0.09
N ASP A 286 17.01 -0.43 0.73
CA ASP A 286 16.49 0.11 1.98
C ASP A 286 15.24 0.99 1.76
N ILE A 287 15.27 1.89 0.76
CA ILE A 287 14.15 2.76 0.39
C ILE A 287 12.95 1.96 -0.15
N ILE A 288 13.19 0.89 -0.94
CA ILE A 288 12.10 0.02 -1.43
C ILE A 288 11.38 -0.64 -0.26
N GLY A 289 12.12 -1.12 0.74
CA GLY A 289 11.55 -1.66 1.97
C GLY A 289 10.67 -0.66 2.69
N ASP A 290 11.18 0.56 2.85
CA ASP A 290 10.44 1.66 3.47
C ASP A 290 9.12 1.99 2.73
N ASN A 291 9.17 2.02 1.40
CA ASN A 291 7.99 2.36 0.59
C ASN A 291 6.95 1.25 0.52
N SER A 292 7.25 0.05 1.00
CA SER A 292 6.36 -1.11 0.94
C SER A 292 5.77 -1.49 2.30
N GLU A 293 6.16 -0.82 3.39
CA GLU A 293 5.72 -1.19 4.74
C GLU A 293 4.28 -0.76 5.07
N ASP A 294 3.78 0.32 4.45
CA ASP A 294 2.45 0.88 4.69
C ASP A 294 1.60 0.78 3.39
N PRO A 295 0.81 -0.30 3.20
CA PRO A 295 0.25 -0.67 1.90
C PRO A 295 -0.99 0.12 1.47
N PHE A 296 -1.46 1.11 2.26
CA PHE A 296 -2.74 1.81 2.06
C PHE A 296 -2.60 3.33 1.90
N GLU A 297 -1.39 3.87 1.81
CA GLU A 297 -1.09 5.31 1.80
C GLU A 297 -1.27 5.99 0.44
N ASN A 298 -1.66 5.23 -0.59
CA ASN A 298 -1.79 5.72 -1.97
C ASN A 298 -0.45 6.04 -2.66
N TYR A 299 0.61 5.28 -2.34
CA TYR A 299 1.90 5.36 -3.01
C TYR A 299 2.02 4.37 -4.18
N VAL A 300 3.11 4.51 -4.92
CA VAL A 300 3.39 3.72 -6.14
C VAL A 300 3.45 2.21 -5.95
N ASN A 301 3.77 1.75 -4.74
CA ASN A 301 3.88 0.32 -4.41
C ASN A 301 2.67 -0.21 -3.64
N ASP A 302 1.67 0.62 -3.35
CA ASP A 302 0.54 0.25 -2.51
C ASP A 302 -0.47 -0.66 -3.19
N VAL A 303 -1.36 -1.22 -2.38
CA VAL A 303 -2.51 -1.98 -2.88
C VAL A 303 -3.42 -1.03 -3.67
N PRO A 304 -3.78 -1.36 -4.92
CA PRO A 304 -4.57 -0.50 -5.80
C PRO A 304 -6.06 -0.51 -5.40
N MET A 305 -6.35 0.05 -4.22
CA MET A 305 -7.68 -0.02 -3.62
C MET A 305 -8.76 0.65 -4.47
N THR A 306 -8.43 1.74 -5.21
CA THR A 306 -9.39 2.41 -6.09
C THR A 306 -9.82 1.49 -7.23
N ALA A 307 -8.85 0.84 -7.89
CA ALA A 307 -9.14 -0.07 -8.99
C ALA A 307 -9.91 -1.31 -8.52
N ILE A 308 -9.59 -1.81 -7.32
CA ILE A 308 -10.30 -2.96 -6.73
C ILE A 308 -11.73 -2.58 -6.37
N SER A 309 -11.94 -1.43 -5.70
CA SER A 309 -13.28 -0.93 -5.36
C SER A 309 -14.13 -0.70 -6.60
N ARG A 310 -13.55 -0.15 -7.67
CA ARG A 310 -14.21 0.03 -8.97
C ARG A 310 -14.58 -1.31 -9.61
N THR A 311 -13.73 -2.32 -9.50
CA THR A 311 -14.03 -3.67 -10.00
C THR A 311 -15.21 -4.27 -9.26
N ILE A 312 -15.24 -4.13 -7.91
CA ILE A 312 -16.37 -4.59 -7.09
C ILE A 312 -17.67 -3.86 -7.50
N GLU A 313 -17.61 -2.55 -7.69
CA GLU A 313 -18.76 -1.75 -8.14
C GLU A 313 -19.31 -2.25 -9.47
N ILE A 314 -18.44 -2.46 -10.45
CA ILE A 314 -18.82 -2.97 -11.78
C ILE A 314 -19.47 -4.35 -11.65
N ASP A 315 -18.80 -5.30 -11.00
CA ASP A 315 -19.29 -6.67 -10.82
C ASP A 315 -20.70 -6.68 -10.19
N LEU A 316 -20.90 -5.90 -9.13
CA LEU A 316 -22.18 -5.89 -8.40
C LEU A 316 -23.31 -5.17 -9.16
N ARG A 317 -23.00 -4.11 -9.91
CA ARG A 317 -23.98 -3.42 -10.74
C ARG A 317 -24.36 -4.25 -11.98
N GLU A 318 -23.42 -5.02 -12.55
CA GLU A 318 -23.73 -6.01 -13.58
C GLU A 318 -24.68 -7.11 -13.06
N MET A 319 -24.46 -7.58 -11.82
CA MET A 319 -25.38 -8.55 -11.18
C MET A 319 -26.81 -7.99 -11.01
N LEU A 320 -26.98 -6.67 -10.83
CA LEU A 320 -28.28 -6.01 -10.83
C LEU A 320 -28.89 -5.84 -12.21
N GLY A 321 -28.14 -6.16 -13.29
CA GLY A 321 -28.58 -5.98 -14.68
C GLY A 321 -28.44 -4.52 -15.16
N GLU A 322 -27.65 -3.69 -14.50
CA GLU A 322 -27.39 -2.32 -14.96
C GLU A 322 -26.47 -2.34 -16.20
N THR A 323 -26.80 -1.52 -17.19
CA THR A 323 -26.03 -1.40 -18.45
C THR A 323 -25.10 -0.18 -18.47
N GLU A 324 -25.44 0.86 -17.70
CA GLU A 324 -24.60 2.07 -17.56
C GLU A 324 -23.60 1.86 -16.42
N LEU A 325 -22.44 1.32 -16.76
CA LEU A 325 -21.41 1.00 -15.78
C LEU A 325 -20.30 2.06 -15.82
N PRO A 326 -19.67 2.36 -14.68
CA PRO A 326 -18.52 3.25 -14.66
C PRO A 326 -17.33 2.59 -15.37
N PRO A 327 -16.45 3.39 -16.02
CA PRO A 327 -15.25 2.86 -16.65
C PRO A 327 -14.28 2.27 -15.61
N LYS A 328 -13.50 1.29 -16.04
CA LYS A 328 -12.38 0.76 -15.23
C LYS A 328 -11.37 1.87 -14.95
N VAL A 329 -10.70 1.77 -13.81
CA VAL A 329 -9.61 2.68 -13.47
C VAL A 329 -8.40 2.37 -14.33
N GLU A 330 -7.97 3.34 -15.13
CA GLU A 330 -6.77 3.23 -15.96
C GLU A 330 -5.51 3.60 -15.16
N PRO A 331 -4.36 2.96 -15.45
CA PRO A 331 -3.10 3.33 -14.82
C PRO A 331 -2.67 4.75 -15.20
N ASN A 332 -2.30 5.56 -14.21
CA ASN A 332 -1.67 6.87 -14.44
C ASN A 332 -0.15 6.73 -14.37
N GLU A 333 0.59 7.17 -15.41
CA GLU A 333 2.06 7.02 -15.52
C GLU A 333 2.57 5.59 -15.20
N ASP A 334 1.85 4.57 -15.63
CA ASP A 334 2.11 3.15 -15.36
C ASP A 334 1.86 2.71 -13.90
N VAL A 335 1.18 3.53 -13.08
CA VAL A 335 0.79 3.21 -11.70
C VAL A 335 -0.73 3.06 -11.62
N LEU A 336 -1.20 1.91 -11.14
CA LEU A 336 -2.59 1.65 -10.81
C LEU A 336 -2.82 1.93 -9.31
N LEU A 337 -3.92 2.63 -9.01
CA LEU A 337 -4.30 3.05 -7.66
C LEU A 337 -5.47 2.26 -7.09
#